data_da6a50696acc13c7284fceb394d5b161
#
_entry.id   da6a50696acc13c7284fceb394d5b161
#
_cell.length_a   1.000
_cell.length_b   1.000
_cell.length_c   1.000
_cell.angle_alpha   90.00
_cell.angle_beta   90.00
_cell.angle_gamma   90.00
#
_symmetry.space_group_name_H-M   'P 1'
#
loop_
_entity.id
_entity.type
_entity.pdbx_description
1 polymer ?
#
loop_
_entity_poly.entity_id
_entity_poly.type
_entity_poly.pdbx_seq_one_letter_code
_entity_poly.pdbx_strand_id
1 'polypeptide(L)'
;MNSKVCTVCGQHKSEDKFYLRKNGKRRGDCLGCCSERKKKRRQEMSKWITDYKMSRACEMCGYSKETHDTFTPRALHFHHPQGNKEFSIGNVAKTGHSVEKLSREVDKCVLLCARCHIEVHEK
;
A
#
# COMPACT_ATOMS: atom_id res chain seq x y z
N MET A 1 23.19 31.71 -2.30
CA MET A 1 22.46 30.46 -2.09
C MET A 1 22.48 29.64 -3.37
N ASN A 2 22.84 28.39 -3.24
CA ASN A 2 22.83 27.49 -4.38
C ASN A 2 21.43 27.08 -4.74
N SER A 3 21.11 27.12 -6.01
CA SER A 3 19.86 26.63 -6.54
C SER A 3 20.11 25.40 -7.41
N LYS A 4 19.05 24.66 -7.67
CA LYS A 4 19.12 23.41 -8.42
C LYS A 4 17.86 23.27 -9.27
N VAL A 5 18.01 22.68 -10.45
CA VAL A 5 16.87 22.42 -11.34
C VAL A 5 16.32 21.04 -11.03
N CYS A 6 15.02 20.95 -10.75
CA CYS A 6 14.35 19.66 -10.59
C CYS A 6 14.31 18.93 -11.93
N THR A 7 14.77 17.69 -11.95
CA THR A 7 14.79 16.88 -13.17
C THR A 7 13.40 16.43 -13.63
N VAL A 8 12.39 16.58 -12.77
CA VAL A 8 11.00 16.16 -13.07
C VAL A 8 10.14 17.34 -13.49
N CYS A 9 10.06 18.40 -12.67
CA CYS A 9 9.21 19.56 -13.01
C CYS A 9 9.96 20.69 -13.73
N GLY A 10 11.29 20.62 -13.80
CA GLY A 10 12.09 21.60 -14.52
C GLY A 10 12.24 22.97 -13.85
N GLN A 11 11.73 23.13 -12.64
CA GLN A 11 11.79 24.40 -11.91
C GLN A 11 13.12 24.57 -11.16
N HIS A 12 13.63 25.80 -11.14
CA HIS A 12 14.74 26.18 -10.28
C HIS A 12 14.23 26.36 -8.86
N LYS A 13 14.86 25.67 -7.91
CA LYS A 13 14.50 25.77 -6.49
C LYS A 13 15.78 25.81 -5.67
N SER A 14 15.73 26.38 -4.47
CA SER A 14 16.89 26.37 -3.58
C SER A 14 17.17 24.92 -3.16
N GLU A 15 18.43 24.63 -2.81
CA GLU A 15 18.89 23.28 -2.50
C GLU A 15 18.12 22.62 -1.36
N ASP A 16 17.60 23.40 -0.41
CA ASP A 16 16.82 22.89 0.71
C ASP A 16 15.48 22.28 0.28
N LYS A 17 15.07 22.49 -0.98
CA LYS A 17 13.86 21.89 -1.58
C LYS A 17 14.15 20.54 -2.23
N PHE A 18 15.32 19.98 -2.02
CA PHE A 18 15.71 18.66 -2.52
C PHE A 18 16.18 17.80 -1.34
N TYR A 19 15.78 16.53 -1.37
CA TYR A 19 16.10 15.60 -0.29
C TYR A 19 17.60 15.38 -0.18
N LEU A 20 18.15 15.50 1.02
CA LEU A 20 19.58 15.25 1.28
C LEU A 20 19.81 13.76 1.53
N ARG A 21 20.67 13.17 0.70
CA ARG A 21 21.03 11.75 0.84
C ARG A 21 22.14 11.59 1.88
N LYS A 22 22.31 10.36 2.37
CA LYS A 22 23.35 10.02 3.35
C LYS A 22 24.76 10.32 2.85
N ASN A 23 24.98 10.30 1.52
CA ASN A 23 26.28 10.60 0.91
C ASN A 23 26.56 12.09 0.78
N GLY A 24 25.70 12.95 1.32
CA GLY A 24 25.86 14.41 1.28
C GLY A 24 25.36 15.07 0.00
N LYS A 25 24.87 14.29 -0.96
CA LYS A 25 24.34 14.82 -2.21
C LYS A 25 22.82 14.99 -2.13
N ARG A 26 22.30 15.98 -2.85
CA ARG A 26 20.85 16.20 -2.97
C ARG A 26 20.28 15.38 -4.12
N ARG A 27 19.02 14.95 -3.99
CA ARG A 27 18.31 14.25 -5.06
C ARG A 27 18.10 15.19 -6.25
N GLY A 28 17.90 14.60 -7.44
CA GLY A 28 17.62 15.36 -8.66
C GLY A 28 16.19 15.87 -8.74
N ASP A 29 15.23 15.20 -8.06
CA ASP A 29 13.84 15.60 -8.01
C ASP A 29 13.56 16.40 -6.73
N CYS A 30 12.72 17.42 -6.82
CA CYS A 30 12.41 18.26 -5.68
C CYS A 30 11.46 17.54 -4.71
N LEU A 31 11.34 18.06 -3.47
CA LEU A 31 10.48 17.50 -2.45
C LEU A 31 9.02 17.40 -2.89
N GLY A 32 8.51 18.39 -3.63
CA GLY A 32 7.16 18.39 -4.16
C GLY A 32 6.92 17.24 -5.12
N CYS A 33 7.83 17.03 -6.08
CA CYS A 33 7.72 15.91 -7.03
C CYS A 33 7.86 14.57 -6.34
N CYS A 34 8.72 14.47 -5.34
CA CYS A 34 8.91 13.25 -4.55
C CYS A 34 7.63 12.92 -3.77
N SER A 35 7.00 13.92 -3.15
CA SER A 35 5.74 13.75 -2.42
C SER A 35 4.60 13.30 -3.33
N GLU A 36 4.50 13.90 -4.52
CA GLU A 36 3.48 13.53 -5.51
C GLU A 36 3.65 12.08 -5.97
N ARG A 37 4.88 11.64 -6.19
CA ARG A 37 5.16 10.26 -6.59
C ARG A 37 4.78 9.27 -5.51
N LYS A 38 5.08 9.58 -4.24
CA LYS A 38 4.71 8.75 -3.10
C LYS A 38 3.20 8.67 -2.94
N LYS A 39 2.51 9.80 -3.10
CA LYS A 39 1.05 9.88 -3.03
C LYS A 39 0.41 9.02 -4.11
N LYS A 40 0.90 9.12 -5.34
CA LYS A 40 0.42 8.33 -6.48
C LYS A 40 0.60 6.83 -6.21
N ARG A 41 1.76 6.43 -5.71
CA ARG A 41 2.04 5.02 -5.37
C ARG A 41 1.07 4.51 -4.30
N ARG A 42 0.83 5.30 -3.26
CA ARG A 42 -0.12 4.92 -2.20
C ARG A 42 -1.54 4.75 -2.76
N GLN A 43 -1.96 5.63 -3.67
CA GLN A 43 -3.27 5.53 -4.31
C GLN A 43 -3.37 4.26 -5.17
N GLU A 44 -2.33 3.94 -5.92
CA GLU A 44 -2.27 2.73 -6.75
C GLU A 44 -2.34 1.47 -5.90
N MET A 45 -1.63 1.44 -4.78
CA MET A 45 -1.63 0.30 -3.86
C MET A 45 -2.99 0.11 -3.19
N SER A 46 -3.60 1.21 -2.72
CA SER A 46 -4.94 1.18 -2.13
C SER A 46 -5.99 0.70 -3.13
N LYS A 47 -5.90 1.18 -4.36
CA LYS A 47 -6.81 0.77 -5.42
C LYS A 47 -6.65 -0.72 -5.73
N TRP A 48 -5.41 -1.20 -5.82
CA TRP A 48 -5.12 -2.61 -6.08
C TRP A 48 -5.75 -3.51 -5.01
N ILE A 49 -5.56 -3.13 -3.74
CA ILE A 49 -6.11 -3.88 -2.59
C ILE A 49 -7.64 -3.88 -2.64
N THR A 50 -8.25 -2.72 -2.88
CA THR A 50 -9.71 -2.58 -2.96
C THR A 50 -10.26 -3.43 -4.10
N ASP A 51 -9.68 -3.33 -5.29
CA ASP A 51 -10.12 -4.10 -6.47
C ASP A 51 -9.99 -5.60 -6.23
N TYR A 52 -8.91 -6.04 -5.59
CA TYR A 52 -8.69 -7.43 -5.22
C TYR A 52 -9.82 -7.95 -4.31
N LYS A 53 -10.14 -7.18 -3.27
CA LYS A 53 -11.19 -7.54 -2.32
C LYS A 53 -12.60 -7.51 -2.94
N MET A 54 -12.85 -6.55 -3.84
CA MET A 54 -14.16 -6.41 -4.51
C MET A 54 -14.50 -7.61 -5.39
N SER A 55 -13.50 -8.30 -5.92
CA SER A 55 -13.70 -9.46 -6.78
C SER A 55 -13.68 -10.79 -6.01
N ARG A 56 -13.58 -10.75 -4.69
CA ARG A 56 -13.43 -11.95 -3.86
C ARG A 56 -14.41 -11.99 -2.72
N ALA A 57 -14.35 -13.08 -1.96
CA ALA A 57 -15.24 -13.32 -0.83
C ALA A 57 -14.43 -13.85 0.36
N CYS A 58 -15.01 -13.76 1.56
CA CYS A 58 -14.46 -14.43 2.73
C CYS A 58 -14.35 -15.92 2.44
N GLU A 59 -13.18 -16.51 2.63
CA GLU A 59 -12.93 -17.92 2.30
C GLU A 59 -13.62 -18.88 3.27
N MET A 60 -14.08 -18.38 4.42
CA MET A 60 -14.80 -19.21 5.40
C MET A 60 -16.32 -19.10 5.29
N CYS A 61 -16.87 -17.89 5.25
CA CYS A 61 -18.33 -17.70 5.30
C CYS A 61 -18.93 -17.17 3.98
N GLY A 62 -18.11 -16.79 3.01
CA GLY A 62 -18.59 -16.33 1.71
C GLY A 62 -19.06 -14.89 1.65
N TYR A 63 -18.83 -14.10 2.71
CA TYR A 63 -19.20 -12.67 2.70
C TYR A 63 -18.59 -11.98 1.47
N SER A 64 -19.44 -11.38 0.64
CA SER A 64 -19.01 -10.77 -0.61
C SER A 64 -20.02 -9.73 -1.08
N LYS A 65 -19.68 -9.04 -2.17
CA LYS A 65 -20.57 -8.11 -2.83
C LYS A 65 -21.86 -8.77 -3.31
N GLU A 66 -21.80 -10.05 -3.69
CA GLU A 66 -22.96 -10.78 -4.18
C GLU A 66 -23.88 -11.28 -3.06
N THR A 67 -23.35 -11.46 -1.85
CA THR A 67 -24.10 -11.98 -0.72
C THR A 67 -24.71 -10.90 0.17
N HIS A 68 -24.16 -9.69 0.14
CA HIS A 68 -24.56 -8.60 1.05
C HIS A 68 -24.63 -7.27 0.32
N ASP A 69 -25.78 -6.62 0.34
CA ASP A 69 -25.98 -5.31 -0.26
C ASP A 69 -25.11 -4.24 0.39
N THR A 70 -24.81 -4.40 1.67
CA THR A 70 -23.99 -3.47 2.44
C THR A 70 -22.52 -3.86 2.45
N PHE A 71 -22.11 -4.72 1.53
CA PHE A 71 -20.72 -5.18 1.45
C PHE A 71 -19.74 -4.01 1.37
N THR A 72 -18.68 -4.11 2.15
CA THR A 72 -17.54 -3.19 2.07
C THR A 72 -16.24 -3.99 2.03
N PRO A 73 -15.31 -3.67 1.11
CA PRO A 73 -14.02 -4.36 1.06
C PRO A 73 -13.21 -4.18 2.34
N ARG A 74 -13.50 -3.14 3.13
CA ARG A 74 -12.83 -2.89 4.41
C ARG A 74 -13.12 -4.00 5.43
N ALA A 75 -14.22 -4.74 5.27
CA ALA A 75 -14.58 -5.85 6.15
C ALA A 75 -13.84 -7.14 5.80
N LEU A 76 -13.12 -7.19 4.68
CA LEU A 76 -12.28 -8.33 4.32
C LEU A 76 -10.84 -8.06 4.79
N HIS A 77 -10.25 -9.01 5.50
CA HIS A 77 -8.90 -8.92 6.07
C HIS A 77 -7.99 -9.98 5.48
N PHE A 78 -6.72 -9.66 5.32
CA PHE A 78 -5.71 -10.63 4.91
C PHE A 78 -5.16 -11.33 6.17
N HIS A 79 -5.29 -12.64 6.21
CA HIS A 79 -4.80 -13.46 7.31
C HIS A 79 -3.62 -14.32 6.85
N HIS A 80 -2.52 -14.29 7.60
CA HIS A 80 -1.33 -15.11 7.32
C HIS A 80 -1.42 -16.41 8.13
N PRO A 81 -1.91 -17.52 7.53
CA PRO A 81 -2.15 -18.75 8.30
C PRO A 81 -0.89 -19.40 8.84
N GLN A 82 0.26 -19.19 8.18
CA GLN A 82 1.52 -19.82 8.55
C GLN A 82 2.47 -18.88 9.29
N GLY A 83 2.04 -17.65 9.56
CA GLY A 83 2.86 -16.68 10.28
C GLY A 83 4.11 -16.20 9.56
N ASN A 84 4.30 -16.52 8.28
CA ASN A 84 5.46 -16.13 7.49
C ASN A 84 5.33 -14.73 6.89
N LYS A 85 4.78 -13.83 7.65
CA LYS A 85 4.50 -12.46 7.27
C LYS A 85 5.79 -11.64 7.11
N GLU A 86 6.00 -11.07 5.93
CA GLU A 86 7.12 -10.19 5.63
C GLU A 86 6.82 -8.76 6.04
N PHE A 87 5.57 -8.32 5.80
CA PHE A 87 5.09 -6.99 6.21
C PHE A 87 3.57 -7.02 6.33
N SER A 88 3.01 -6.00 6.99
CA SER A 88 1.56 -5.88 7.12
C SER A 88 0.95 -5.31 5.84
N ILE A 89 0.03 -6.04 5.21
CA ILE A 89 -0.65 -5.57 4.00
C ILE A 89 -1.46 -4.31 4.28
N GLY A 90 -2.05 -4.19 5.47
CA GLY A 90 -2.77 -2.99 5.87
C GLY A 90 -1.91 -1.73 5.90
N ASN A 91 -0.60 -1.87 6.06
CA ASN A 91 0.34 -0.75 6.15
C ASN A 91 1.18 -0.56 4.87
N VAL A 92 0.93 -1.35 3.85
CA VAL A 92 1.76 -1.36 2.63
C VAL A 92 1.83 0.00 1.95
N ALA A 93 0.73 0.76 1.98
CA ALA A 93 0.69 2.10 1.39
C ALA A 93 1.66 3.06 2.08
N LYS A 94 1.96 2.83 3.37
CA LYS A 94 2.88 3.67 4.15
C LYS A 94 4.34 3.26 3.98
N THR A 95 4.59 2.01 3.62
CA THR A 95 5.94 1.44 3.57
C THR A 95 6.61 1.54 2.20
N GLY A 96 5.86 1.91 1.16
CA GLY A 96 6.39 2.13 -0.17
C GLY A 96 6.80 0.87 -0.93
N HIS A 97 6.26 -0.28 -0.58
CA HIS A 97 6.51 -1.52 -1.32
C HIS A 97 5.89 -1.47 -2.72
N SER A 98 6.41 -2.28 -3.64
CA SER A 98 5.88 -2.37 -5.01
C SER A 98 4.62 -3.25 -5.04
N VAL A 99 3.84 -3.11 -6.13
CA VAL A 99 2.66 -3.97 -6.37
C VAL A 99 3.08 -5.43 -6.47
N GLU A 100 4.24 -5.71 -7.09
CA GLU A 100 4.77 -7.07 -7.20
C GLU A 100 5.03 -7.70 -5.83
N LYS A 101 5.62 -6.92 -4.92
CA LYS A 101 5.90 -7.36 -3.56
C LYS A 101 4.60 -7.58 -2.79
N LEU A 102 3.64 -6.67 -2.96
CA LEU A 102 2.31 -6.79 -2.38
C LEU A 102 1.60 -8.05 -2.87
N SER A 103 1.63 -8.33 -4.16
CA SER A 103 1.01 -9.51 -4.77
C SER A 103 1.57 -10.79 -4.18
N ARG A 104 2.89 -10.88 -4.01
CA ARG A 104 3.54 -12.03 -3.40
C ARG A 104 3.13 -12.23 -1.94
N GLU A 105 2.98 -11.14 -1.20
CA GLU A 105 2.55 -11.22 0.20
C GLU A 105 1.09 -11.65 0.30
N VAL A 106 0.23 -11.15 -0.59
CA VAL A 106 -1.18 -11.53 -0.67
C VAL A 106 -1.33 -13.03 -0.96
N ASP A 107 -0.46 -13.60 -1.78
CA ASP A 107 -0.49 -15.04 -2.11
C ASP A 107 -0.27 -15.93 -0.90
N LYS A 108 0.35 -15.41 0.17
CA LYS A 108 0.56 -16.14 1.43
C LYS A 108 -0.67 -16.08 2.33
N CYS A 109 -1.66 -15.28 1.99
CA CYS A 109 -2.81 -14.97 2.84
C CYS A 109 -4.07 -15.70 2.42
N VAL A 110 -4.97 -15.91 3.38
CA VAL A 110 -6.37 -16.18 3.12
C VAL A 110 -7.16 -14.92 3.41
N LEU A 111 -8.20 -14.69 2.64
CA LEU A 111 -9.05 -13.50 2.81
C LEU A 111 -10.24 -13.89 3.69
N LEU A 112 -10.38 -13.22 4.83
CA LEU A 112 -11.42 -13.49 5.82
C LEU A 112 -12.16 -12.20 6.15
N CYS A 113 -13.48 -12.29 6.37
CA CYS A 113 -14.19 -11.13 6.89
C CYS A 113 -13.77 -10.87 8.34
N ALA A 114 -14.05 -9.67 8.84
CA ALA A 114 -13.62 -9.26 10.17
C ALA A 114 -14.02 -10.26 11.24
N ARG A 115 -15.26 -10.78 11.18
CA ARG A 115 -15.77 -11.77 12.13
C ARG A 115 -15.00 -13.08 12.06
N CYS A 116 -14.85 -13.66 10.88
CA CYS A 116 -14.11 -14.91 10.70
C CYS A 116 -12.66 -14.77 11.10
N HIS A 117 -12.04 -13.62 10.80
CA HIS A 117 -10.67 -13.34 11.18
C HIS A 117 -10.49 -13.34 12.69
N ILE A 118 -11.39 -12.69 13.42
CA ILE A 118 -11.37 -12.66 14.88
C ILE A 118 -11.59 -14.09 15.44
N GLU A 119 -12.55 -14.83 14.92
CA GLU A 119 -12.83 -16.19 15.36
C GLU A 119 -11.62 -17.12 15.19
N VAL A 120 -10.88 -16.98 14.09
CA VAL A 120 -9.68 -17.78 13.85
C VAL A 120 -8.62 -17.50 14.91
N HIS A 121 -8.47 -16.23 15.31
CA HIS A 121 -7.46 -15.84 16.31
C HIS A 121 -7.84 -16.26 17.74
N GLU A 122 -9.14 -16.48 17.99
CA GLU A 122 -9.63 -16.88 19.33
C GLU A 122 -9.48 -18.40 19.58
N LYS A 123 -9.20 -19.19 18.57
CA LYS A 123 -9.06 -20.64 18.68
C LYS A 123 -7.70 -21.08 19.21
#